data_189c711bbe8296c8218cf2a06e04ebbc
#
_entry.id   189c711bbe8296c8218cf2a06e04ebbc
#
_cell.length_a   1.000
_cell.length_b   1.000
_cell.length_c   1.000
_cell.angle_alpha   90.00
_cell.angle_beta   90.00
_cell.angle_gamma   90.00
#
_symmetry.space_group_name_H-M   'P 1'
#
loop_
_entity.id
_entity.type
_entity.pdbx_description
1 polymer ?
#
loop_
_entity_poly.entity_id
_entity_poly.type
_entity_poly.pdbx_seq_one_letter_code
_entity_poly.pdbx_strand_id
1 'polypeptide(L)'
;MKRRQFNRLGSALLAFGAASVLSATSANGQIVGSAHDFSNAGWSRNQICLPCHTPHNAMTVDINGYGTDRLWNHSLPSEGQVYTTKDGDLPRNDALDAYSILCMGCHDGTVALDSFGGVGGSNFIFGSELIGTDLTNDHPVGGTAVWNPAHEGTRYNPRTTWENQTFGNSRMGTLKEMEVEGVVQSVISCATCHEPHRRGGHDDLLRISNTSSQMCLACHIK
;
A
#
# COMPACT_ATOMS: atom_id res chain seq x y z
N MET A 1 -29.50 84.60 -10.36
CA MET A 1 -28.49 83.58 -10.79
C MET A 1 -28.25 82.63 -9.61
N LYS A 2 -28.84 81.39 -9.67
CA LYS A 2 -28.72 80.34 -8.62
C LYS A 2 -27.64 79.38 -9.01
N ARG A 3 -26.55 79.30 -8.28
CA ARG A 3 -25.50 78.25 -8.44
C ARG A 3 -25.98 76.96 -7.73
N ARG A 4 -26.07 75.85 -8.51
CA ARG A 4 -26.31 74.52 -7.98
C ARG A 4 -24.98 73.91 -7.54
N GLN A 5 -24.89 73.53 -6.26
CA GLN A 5 -23.82 72.73 -5.76
C GLN A 5 -24.09 71.23 -6.11
N PHE A 6 -23.11 70.62 -6.73
CA PHE A 6 -23.09 69.15 -6.95
C PHE A 6 -22.39 68.48 -5.76
N ASN A 7 -23.16 67.75 -4.97
CA ASN A 7 -22.60 66.84 -3.97
C ASN A 7 -22.05 65.63 -4.70
N ARG A 8 -20.75 65.38 -4.56
CA ARG A 8 -20.10 64.14 -4.95
C ARG A 8 -20.15 63.20 -3.75
N LEU A 9 -21.03 62.22 -3.78
CA LEU A 9 -20.99 61.05 -2.92
C LEU A 9 -19.86 60.13 -3.42
N GLY A 10 -18.79 60.05 -2.66
CA GLY A 10 -17.71 59.12 -2.88
C GLY A 10 -18.14 57.72 -2.39
N SER A 11 -18.35 56.82 -3.28
CA SER A 11 -18.55 55.40 -2.95
C SER A 11 -17.20 54.75 -2.64
N ALA A 12 -16.93 54.48 -1.37
CA ALA A 12 -15.80 53.69 -0.94
C ALA A 12 -16.14 52.18 -1.21
N LEU A 13 -15.55 51.60 -2.22
CA LEU A 13 -15.55 50.15 -2.44
C LEU A 13 -14.54 49.53 -1.46
N LEU A 14 -15.05 48.92 -0.40
CA LEU A 14 -14.28 47.99 0.44
C LEU A 14 -14.08 46.69 -0.32
N ALA A 15 -12.90 46.49 -0.89
CA ALA A 15 -12.48 45.22 -1.42
C ALA A 15 -12.12 44.26 -0.26
N PHE A 16 -13.03 43.34 0.05
CA PHE A 16 -12.74 42.19 0.91
C PHE A 16 -11.87 41.20 0.12
N GLY A 17 -10.58 41.27 0.32
CA GLY A 17 -9.65 40.25 -0.13
C GLY A 17 -9.85 38.97 0.70
N ALA A 18 -10.57 38.01 0.17
CA ALA A 18 -10.61 36.66 0.71
C ALA A 18 -9.22 36.02 0.50
N ALA A 19 -8.38 36.07 1.52
CA ALA A 19 -7.15 35.28 1.57
C ALA A 19 -7.55 33.80 1.71
N SER A 20 -7.62 33.11 0.59
CA SER A 20 -7.73 31.64 0.57
C SER A 20 -6.42 31.08 1.14
N VAL A 21 -6.43 30.74 2.42
CA VAL A 21 -5.36 29.92 3.01
C VAL A 21 -5.49 28.55 2.37
N LEU A 22 -4.71 28.30 1.31
CA LEU A 22 -4.46 26.94 0.85
C LEU A 22 -3.70 26.24 1.99
N SER A 23 -4.42 25.51 2.80
CA SER A 23 -3.81 24.52 3.69
C SER A 23 -3.17 23.48 2.77
N ALA A 24 -1.87 23.64 2.52
CA ALA A 24 -1.06 22.56 1.98
C ALA A 24 -1.10 21.44 3.04
N THR A 25 -2.05 20.52 2.89
CA THR A 25 -1.97 19.24 3.59
C THR A 25 -0.68 18.61 3.13
N SER A 26 0.29 18.56 4.02
CA SER A 26 1.55 17.89 3.79
C SER A 26 1.22 16.49 3.27
N ALA A 27 1.73 16.14 2.09
CA ALA A 27 1.65 14.79 1.54
C ALA A 27 2.56 13.80 2.31
N ASN A 28 2.80 14.07 3.59
CA ASN A 28 3.39 13.13 4.50
C ASN A 28 2.35 12.02 4.65
N GLY A 29 2.61 10.87 4.02
CA GLY A 29 1.83 9.68 4.28
C GLY A 29 1.70 9.55 5.80
N GLN A 30 0.56 9.08 6.30
CA GLN A 30 0.30 8.94 7.73
C GLN A 30 1.16 7.82 8.37
N ILE A 31 2.37 7.61 7.85
CA ILE A 31 3.35 6.64 8.38
C ILE A 31 3.80 7.05 9.78
N VAL A 32 3.91 8.35 10.06
CA VAL A 32 4.35 8.87 11.37
C VAL A 32 3.49 8.26 12.48
N GLY A 33 4.16 7.61 13.45
CA GLY A 33 3.52 6.91 14.56
C GLY A 33 2.83 5.60 14.18
N SER A 34 3.03 5.06 12.97
CA SER A 34 2.61 3.72 12.59
C SER A 34 3.73 2.69 12.87
N ALA A 35 3.42 1.40 12.70
CA ALA A 35 4.41 0.32 12.78
C ALA A 35 5.54 0.45 11.74
N HIS A 36 5.33 1.17 10.64
CA HIS A 36 6.33 1.46 9.63
C HIS A 36 7.07 2.80 9.85
N ASP A 37 6.85 3.46 10.98
CA ASP A 37 7.64 4.63 11.36
C ASP A 37 8.99 4.22 11.97
N PHE A 38 9.96 3.99 11.12
CA PHE A 38 11.31 3.61 11.53
C PHE A 38 12.20 4.79 11.94
N SER A 39 11.68 6.02 12.03
CA SER A 39 12.49 7.21 12.31
C SER A 39 13.29 7.11 13.61
N ASN A 40 12.79 6.35 14.58
CA ASN A 40 13.46 6.12 15.86
C ASN A 40 14.23 4.78 15.94
N ALA A 41 14.32 4.05 14.85
CA ALA A 41 14.93 2.70 14.85
C ALA A 41 16.47 2.70 14.89
N GLY A 42 17.11 3.86 14.95
CA GLY A 42 18.58 3.97 15.00
C GLY A 42 19.25 3.62 13.66
N TRP A 43 18.99 2.45 13.12
CA TRP A 43 19.53 1.98 11.84
C TRP A 43 18.91 2.70 10.61
N SER A 44 17.75 3.30 10.74
CA SER A 44 17.06 4.01 9.64
C SER A 44 17.65 5.38 9.29
N ARG A 45 18.71 5.82 9.99
CA ARG A 45 19.31 7.16 9.88
C ARG A 45 18.30 8.29 10.18
N ASN A 46 17.35 8.03 11.07
CA ASN A 46 16.23 8.92 11.42
C ASN A 46 15.33 9.27 10.20
N GLN A 47 15.29 8.39 9.20
CA GLN A 47 14.49 8.58 7.98
C GLN A 47 13.32 7.61 7.96
N ILE A 48 12.13 8.13 7.69
CA ILE A 48 10.92 7.31 7.60
C ILE A 48 10.84 6.59 6.25
N CYS A 49 11.18 7.29 5.17
CA CYS A 49 10.99 6.79 3.81
C CYS A 49 12.14 5.95 3.29
N LEU A 50 13.36 6.21 3.79
CA LEU A 50 14.60 5.67 3.25
C LEU A 50 14.69 4.13 3.31
N PRO A 51 14.23 3.43 4.34
CA PRO A 51 14.26 1.97 4.36
C PRO A 51 13.53 1.33 3.18
N CYS A 52 12.47 1.96 2.69
CA CYS A 52 11.65 1.44 1.60
C CYS A 52 11.91 2.12 0.26
N HIS A 53 12.30 3.41 0.23
CA HIS A 53 12.39 4.21 -0.99
C HIS A 53 13.69 4.99 -1.11
N THR A 54 14.17 5.14 -2.35
CA THR A 54 15.28 6.05 -2.67
C THR A 54 15.00 6.81 -3.97
N PRO A 55 15.35 8.11 -4.06
CA PRO A 55 15.17 8.86 -5.30
C PRO A 55 16.19 8.49 -6.40
N HIS A 56 17.28 7.81 -6.02
CA HIS A 56 18.37 7.44 -6.92
C HIS A 56 18.77 5.98 -6.71
N ASN A 57 19.13 5.29 -7.79
CA ASN A 57 19.53 3.87 -7.78
C ASN A 57 18.47 2.94 -7.15
N ALA A 58 17.20 3.28 -7.34
CA ALA A 58 16.10 2.43 -6.90
C ALA A 58 16.13 1.09 -7.64
N MET A 59 15.73 0.03 -6.97
CA MET A 59 15.50 -1.26 -7.61
C MET A 59 14.20 -1.23 -8.38
N THR A 60 14.21 -1.77 -9.59
CA THR A 60 13.00 -2.16 -10.30
C THR A 60 12.68 -3.58 -9.89
N VAL A 61 11.50 -3.79 -9.32
CA VAL A 61 10.99 -5.14 -9.05
C VAL A 61 10.14 -5.53 -10.24
N ASP A 62 10.70 -6.35 -11.08
CA ASP A 62 10.02 -6.91 -12.25
C ASP A 62 9.98 -8.42 -12.11
N ILE A 63 8.79 -8.98 -12.20
CA ILE A 63 8.55 -10.41 -12.15
C ILE A 63 7.75 -10.75 -13.40
N ASN A 64 8.43 -11.39 -14.36
CA ASN A 64 7.82 -11.81 -15.61
C ASN A 64 7.11 -10.66 -16.38
N GLY A 65 7.66 -9.45 -16.35
CA GLY A 65 7.06 -8.26 -16.98
C GLY A 65 5.99 -7.55 -16.15
N TYR A 66 5.67 -8.07 -14.95
CA TYR A 66 4.71 -7.47 -14.01
C TYR A 66 5.44 -6.87 -12.82
N GLY A 67 5.98 -5.70 -13.03
CA GLY A 67 6.84 -5.03 -12.07
C GLY A 67 6.20 -3.87 -11.33
N THR A 68 6.98 -3.29 -10.43
CA THR A 68 6.67 -2.02 -9.78
C THR A 68 7.92 -1.14 -9.73
N ASP A 69 7.77 0.10 -10.16
CA ASP A 69 8.79 1.17 -10.16
C ASP A 69 8.63 2.11 -8.95
N ARG A 70 8.34 1.55 -7.78
CA ARG A 70 8.06 2.30 -6.55
C ARG A 70 9.29 2.98 -5.93
N LEU A 71 10.37 3.18 -6.68
CA LEU A 71 11.65 3.68 -6.18
C LEU A 71 12.16 2.82 -5.01
N TRP A 72 12.01 1.50 -5.13
CA TRP A 72 12.27 0.58 -4.03
C TRP A 72 13.75 0.52 -3.66
N ASN A 73 14.02 0.49 -2.37
CA ASN A 73 15.38 0.57 -1.81
C ASN A 73 15.75 -0.62 -0.92
N HIS A 74 14.76 -1.31 -0.35
CA HIS A 74 15.00 -2.44 0.55
C HIS A 74 15.36 -3.71 -0.24
N SER A 75 16.25 -4.53 0.32
CA SER A 75 16.58 -5.84 -0.25
C SER A 75 15.35 -6.76 -0.27
N LEU A 76 15.31 -7.64 -1.25
CA LEU A 76 14.19 -8.59 -1.44
C LEU A 76 14.60 -9.98 -0.99
N PRO A 77 13.65 -10.86 -0.67
CA PRO A 77 13.93 -12.29 -0.53
C PRO A 77 14.65 -12.81 -1.76
N SER A 78 15.53 -13.81 -1.59
CA SER A 78 16.28 -14.37 -2.71
C SER A 78 15.33 -14.93 -3.80
N GLU A 79 15.78 -14.97 -5.04
CA GLU A 79 14.98 -15.57 -6.14
C GLU A 79 14.71 -17.06 -5.92
N GLY A 80 15.61 -17.75 -5.23
CA GLY A 80 15.43 -19.15 -4.86
C GLY A 80 14.62 -19.38 -3.58
N GLN A 81 14.05 -18.32 -2.98
CA GLN A 81 13.20 -18.45 -1.79
C GLN A 81 11.94 -19.26 -2.14
N VAL A 82 11.61 -20.23 -1.29
CA VAL A 82 10.41 -21.06 -1.39
C VAL A 82 9.44 -20.66 -0.28
N TYR A 83 8.17 -20.58 -0.62
CA TYR A 83 7.07 -20.36 0.31
C TYR A 83 6.16 -21.57 0.34
N THR A 84 5.86 -22.06 1.54
CA THR A 84 4.87 -23.12 1.74
C THR A 84 3.48 -22.49 1.71
N THR A 85 2.64 -22.94 0.79
CA THR A 85 1.29 -22.42 0.59
C THR A 85 0.25 -23.50 0.71
N LYS A 86 -1.03 -23.16 0.70
CA LYS A 86 -2.13 -24.15 0.67
C LYS A 86 -2.09 -25.08 -0.56
N ASP A 87 -1.40 -24.67 -1.62
CA ASP A 87 -1.26 -25.41 -2.86
C ASP A 87 0.11 -26.13 -2.96
N GLY A 88 0.89 -26.11 -1.87
CA GLY A 88 2.22 -26.72 -1.76
C GLY A 88 3.34 -25.70 -1.73
N ASP A 89 4.56 -26.19 -1.86
CA ASP A 89 5.76 -25.36 -1.88
C ASP A 89 5.94 -24.71 -3.25
N LEU A 90 5.98 -23.40 -3.29
CA LEU A 90 6.13 -22.63 -4.52
C LEU A 90 7.37 -21.71 -4.45
N PRO A 91 8.14 -21.61 -5.55
CA PRO A 91 9.15 -20.56 -5.67
C PRO A 91 8.56 -19.18 -5.45
N ARG A 92 9.37 -18.22 -4.98
CA ARG A 92 8.96 -16.85 -4.68
C ARG A 92 8.09 -16.21 -5.78
N ASN A 93 8.53 -16.31 -7.03
CA ASN A 93 7.88 -15.64 -8.15
C ASN A 93 6.57 -16.33 -8.59
N ASP A 94 6.35 -17.58 -8.18
CA ASP A 94 5.10 -18.31 -8.41
C ASP A 94 4.12 -18.13 -7.23
N ALA A 95 4.66 -17.96 -6.01
CA ALA A 95 3.87 -17.75 -4.81
C ALA A 95 3.35 -16.32 -4.67
N LEU A 96 4.17 -15.31 -5.02
CA LEU A 96 3.95 -13.91 -4.68
C LEU A 96 3.97 -13.01 -5.92
N ASP A 97 3.03 -12.07 -5.98
CA ASP A 97 3.08 -10.96 -6.93
C ASP A 97 4.15 -9.93 -6.53
N ALA A 98 4.52 -9.05 -7.48
CA ALA A 98 5.58 -8.07 -7.29
C ALA A 98 5.38 -7.16 -6.05
N TYR A 99 4.14 -6.82 -5.70
CA TYR A 99 3.88 -5.98 -4.53
C TYR A 99 3.98 -6.76 -3.22
N SER A 100 3.52 -8.01 -3.21
CA SER A 100 3.65 -8.90 -2.05
C SER A 100 5.12 -9.21 -1.74
N ILE A 101 5.97 -9.37 -2.76
CA ILE A 101 7.41 -9.53 -2.57
C ILE A 101 8.05 -8.34 -1.86
N LEU A 102 7.60 -7.10 -2.11
CA LEU A 102 8.11 -5.93 -1.37
C LEU A 102 7.83 -6.06 0.13
N CYS A 103 6.65 -6.53 0.50
CA CYS A 103 6.27 -6.75 1.90
C CYS A 103 7.12 -7.86 2.53
N MET A 104 7.27 -8.96 1.82
CA MET A 104 8.03 -10.12 2.28
C MET A 104 9.54 -9.87 2.38
N GLY A 105 10.06 -8.80 1.77
CA GLY A 105 11.42 -8.31 2.00
C GLY A 105 11.73 -8.04 3.47
N CYS A 106 10.70 -7.78 4.28
CA CYS A 106 10.82 -7.64 5.74
C CYS A 106 10.07 -8.76 6.47
N HIS A 107 8.83 -9.05 6.05
CA HIS A 107 7.89 -9.84 6.82
C HIS A 107 8.11 -11.36 6.76
N ASP A 108 8.90 -11.89 5.82
CA ASP A 108 9.24 -13.32 5.80
C ASP A 108 10.41 -13.68 6.74
N GLY A 109 11.11 -12.66 7.28
CA GLY A 109 12.22 -12.85 8.20
C GLY A 109 13.53 -13.33 7.55
N THR A 110 13.60 -13.43 6.21
CA THR A 110 14.82 -13.89 5.51
C THR A 110 15.78 -12.73 5.23
N VAL A 111 15.27 -11.49 5.21
CA VAL A 111 16.05 -10.27 5.01
C VAL A 111 15.92 -9.37 6.24
N ALA A 112 17.02 -8.75 6.66
CA ALA A 112 17.00 -7.86 7.81
C ALA A 112 16.35 -6.51 7.47
N LEU A 113 15.64 -5.90 8.43
CA LEU A 113 14.94 -4.61 8.31
C LEU A 113 15.85 -3.46 7.89
N ASP A 114 17.13 -3.55 8.22
CA ASP A 114 18.17 -2.57 7.89
C ASP A 114 18.97 -2.93 6.62
N SER A 115 18.46 -3.86 5.81
CA SER A 115 19.04 -4.24 4.52
C SER A 115 18.50 -3.35 3.40
N PHE A 116 19.00 -2.12 3.26
CA PHE A 116 18.59 -1.18 2.22
C PHE A 116 19.77 -0.35 1.71
N GLY A 117 19.60 0.26 0.54
CA GLY A 117 20.65 1.07 -0.08
C GLY A 117 21.86 0.24 -0.53
N GLY A 118 21.66 -1.05 -0.85
CA GLY A 118 22.72 -1.97 -1.26
C GLY A 118 23.62 -2.49 -0.13
N VAL A 119 23.21 -2.26 1.13
CA VAL A 119 23.96 -2.73 2.30
C VAL A 119 23.15 -3.80 3.02
N GLY A 120 23.79 -4.91 3.39
CA GLY A 120 23.17 -5.93 4.24
C GLY A 120 23.02 -5.45 5.69
N GLY A 121 21.98 -5.94 6.36
CA GLY A 121 21.65 -5.60 7.73
C GLY A 121 21.74 -6.79 8.69
N SER A 122 21.36 -6.55 9.94
CA SER A 122 21.37 -7.56 11.00
C SER A 122 20.15 -7.49 11.94
N ASN A 123 19.25 -6.53 11.73
CA ASN A 123 18.04 -6.36 12.53
C ASN A 123 16.87 -7.08 11.85
N PHE A 124 16.57 -8.29 12.30
CA PHE A 124 15.48 -9.08 11.72
C PHE A 124 14.16 -8.80 12.44
N ILE A 125 13.06 -8.93 11.69
CA ILE A 125 11.71 -8.88 12.22
C ILE A 125 11.45 -10.06 13.16
N PHE A 126 10.62 -9.88 14.17
CA PHE A 126 10.24 -10.92 15.12
C PHE A 126 8.84 -10.65 15.68
N GLY A 127 8.27 -11.63 16.39
CA GLY A 127 6.97 -11.51 17.04
C GLY A 127 5.80 -11.66 16.08
N SER A 128 4.72 -10.95 16.33
CA SER A 128 3.46 -11.05 15.58
C SER A 128 3.55 -10.50 14.16
N GLU A 129 4.53 -9.66 13.90
CA GLU A 129 4.75 -9.05 12.59
C GLU A 129 5.55 -9.94 11.64
N LEU A 130 6.16 -11.01 12.16
CA LEU A 130 6.84 -12.03 11.36
C LEU A 130 5.80 -12.99 10.78
N ILE A 131 5.56 -12.88 9.47
CA ILE A 131 4.71 -13.80 8.71
C ILE A 131 5.47 -15.12 8.48
N GLY A 132 6.75 -15.02 8.13
CA GLY A 132 7.58 -16.19 7.79
C GLY A 132 7.39 -16.63 6.34
N THR A 133 7.89 -17.83 6.05
CA THR A 133 7.79 -18.44 4.70
C THR A 133 6.69 -19.50 4.61
N ASP A 134 6.01 -19.79 5.70
CA ASP A 134 4.83 -20.66 5.74
C ASP A 134 3.56 -19.80 5.71
N LEU A 135 2.92 -19.76 4.55
CA LEU A 135 1.69 -18.97 4.28
C LEU A 135 0.42 -19.82 4.38
N THR A 136 0.49 -21.04 4.92
CA THR A 136 -0.67 -21.94 4.97
C THR A 136 -1.77 -21.46 5.91
N ASN A 137 -1.42 -20.66 6.92
CA ASN A 137 -2.33 -20.06 7.89
C ASN A 137 -2.77 -18.64 7.55
N ASP A 138 -2.27 -18.06 6.45
CA ASP A 138 -2.60 -16.72 6.01
C ASP A 138 -3.70 -16.71 4.95
N HIS A 139 -4.32 -15.54 4.74
CA HIS A 139 -5.20 -15.35 3.59
C HIS A 139 -4.38 -15.53 2.31
N PRO A 140 -4.81 -16.36 1.36
CA PRO A 140 -4.06 -16.58 0.13
C PRO A 140 -3.78 -15.27 -0.62
N VAL A 141 -2.56 -15.14 -1.13
CA VAL A 141 -2.09 -14.02 -1.96
C VAL A 141 -1.30 -14.54 -3.16
N GLY A 142 -1.05 -13.68 -4.14
CA GLY A 142 -0.25 -14.01 -5.32
C GLY A 142 -0.82 -15.19 -6.12
N GLY A 143 0.03 -16.11 -6.55
CA GLY A 143 -0.34 -17.22 -7.43
C GLY A 143 -1.38 -18.17 -6.86
N THR A 144 -1.51 -18.23 -5.51
CA THR A 144 -2.53 -19.06 -4.85
C THR A 144 -3.87 -18.35 -4.65
N ALA A 145 -3.98 -17.11 -5.05
CA ALA A 145 -5.17 -16.25 -4.88
C ALA A 145 -5.64 -15.63 -6.19
N VAL A 146 -5.67 -16.42 -7.24
CA VAL A 146 -6.18 -16.00 -8.55
C VAL A 146 -7.66 -15.64 -8.43
N TRP A 147 -8.00 -14.44 -8.91
CA TRP A 147 -9.37 -13.99 -8.97
C TRP A 147 -10.11 -14.70 -10.11
N ASN A 148 -11.13 -15.46 -9.76
CA ASN A 148 -11.93 -16.17 -10.75
C ASN A 148 -13.27 -15.44 -11.00
N PRO A 149 -13.46 -14.75 -12.14
CA PRO A 149 -14.70 -14.05 -12.44
C PRO A 149 -15.94 -14.96 -12.47
N ALA A 150 -15.78 -16.25 -12.72
CA ALA A 150 -16.91 -17.20 -12.72
C ALA A 150 -17.53 -17.39 -11.32
N HIS A 151 -16.84 -16.97 -10.27
CA HIS A 151 -17.34 -17.02 -8.89
C HIS A 151 -17.96 -15.69 -8.42
N GLU A 152 -17.93 -14.64 -9.25
CA GLU A 152 -18.60 -13.38 -8.93
C GLU A 152 -20.12 -13.57 -8.86
N GLY A 153 -20.73 -12.93 -7.88
CA GLY A 153 -22.16 -13.09 -7.59
C GLY A 153 -22.56 -14.39 -6.89
N THR A 154 -21.61 -15.32 -6.68
CA THR A 154 -21.84 -16.60 -5.97
C THR A 154 -20.96 -16.77 -4.75
N ARG A 155 -19.66 -16.62 -4.88
CA ARG A 155 -18.68 -16.69 -3.78
C ARG A 155 -18.13 -15.32 -3.44
N TYR A 156 -18.00 -14.47 -4.44
CA TYR A 156 -17.42 -13.13 -4.32
C TYR A 156 -18.38 -12.09 -4.84
N ASN A 157 -18.35 -10.92 -4.24
CA ASN A 157 -18.95 -9.73 -4.81
C ASN A 157 -18.23 -9.36 -6.12
N PRO A 158 -18.93 -8.82 -7.13
CA PRO A 158 -18.28 -8.42 -8.36
C PRO A 158 -17.09 -7.48 -8.09
N ARG A 159 -15.96 -7.73 -8.75
CA ARG A 159 -14.73 -6.93 -8.63
C ARG A 159 -15.00 -5.44 -8.77
N THR A 160 -15.81 -5.07 -9.76
CA THR A 160 -16.17 -3.68 -10.03
C THR A 160 -16.90 -3.01 -8.86
N THR A 161 -17.57 -3.78 -8.02
CA THR A 161 -18.28 -3.27 -6.84
C THR A 161 -17.31 -2.88 -5.74
N TRP A 162 -16.43 -3.80 -5.31
CA TRP A 162 -15.58 -3.57 -4.14
C TRP A 162 -14.33 -2.74 -4.47
N GLU A 163 -13.73 -2.85 -5.66
CA GLU A 163 -12.59 -2.01 -6.06
C GLU A 163 -12.98 -0.52 -6.18
N ASN A 164 -14.22 -0.23 -6.52
CA ASN A 164 -14.73 1.15 -6.67
C ASN A 164 -15.47 1.64 -5.41
N GLN A 165 -15.77 0.75 -4.47
CA GLN A 165 -16.49 1.13 -3.26
C GLN A 165 -15.61 1.95 -2.33
N THR A 166 -16.16 3.07 -1.86
CA THR A 166 -15.54 3.89 -0.83
C THR A 166 -16.06 3.49 0.56
N PHE A 167 -15.16 3.41 1.52
CA PHE A 167 -15.43 3.16 2.92
C PHE A 167 -14.95 4.39 3.72
N GLY A 168 -15.79 5.40 3.85
CA GLY A 168 -15.35 6.71 4.32
C GLY A 168 -14.37 7.35 3.32
N ASN A 169 -13.16 7.68 3.78
CA ASN A 169 -12.09 8.24 2.95
C ASN A 169 -11.14 7.18 2.35
N SER A 170 -11.46 5.92 2.51
CA SER A 170 -10.62 4.78 2.14
C SER A 170 -11.33 3.84 1.18
N ARG A 171 -10.57 2.97 0.54
CA ARG A 171 -11.06 1.92 -0.35
C ARG A 171 -10.11 0.73 -0.37
N MET A 172 -10.61 -0.44 -0.74
CA MET A 172 -9.77 -1.60 -1.02
C MET A 172 -8.72 -1.28 -2.10
N GLY A 173 -7.61 -1.98 -2.05
CA GLY A 173 -6.64 -1.97 -3.13
C GLY A 173 -7.15 -2.78 -4.32
N THR A 174 -6.61 -2.49 -5.50
CA THR A 174 -6.91 -3.26 -6.71
C THR A 174 -6.20 -4.60 -6.70
N LEU A 175 -6.72 -5.56 -7.46
CA LEU A 175 -5.99 -6.77 -7.81
C LEU A 175 -4.67 -6.41 -8.51
N LYS A 176 -3.71 -7.33 -8.43
CA LYS A 176 -2.44 -7.21 -9.15
C LYS A 176 -2.40 -8.24 -10.27
N GLU A 177 -1.60 -7.95 -11.28
CA GLU A 177 -1.37 -8.90 -12.36
C GLU A 177 -0.06 -9.64 -12.09
N MET A 178 -0.08 -10.94 -12.35
CA MET A 178 1.11 -11.78 -12.39
C MET A 178 0.90 -12.94 -13.37
N GLU A 179 1.98 -13.52 -13.83
CA GLU A 179 1.92 -14.75 -14.60
C GLU A 179 1.78 -15.94 -13.66
N VAL A 180 0.75 -16.75 -13.86
CA VAL A 180 0.51 -18.00 -13.15
C VAL A 180 0.35 -19.10 -14.19
N GLU A 181 1.23 -20.10 -14.15
CA GLU A 181 1.24 -21.20 -15.12
C GLU A 181 1.28 -20.74 -16.59
N GLY A 182 2.06 -19.69 -16.88
CA GLY A 182 2.20 -19.14 -18.24
C GLY A 182 1.03 -18.26 -18.70
N VAL A 183 0.08 -17.93 -17.83
CA VAL A 183 -1.08 -17.07 -18.14
C VAL A 183 -1.12 -15.88 -17.19
N VAL A 184 -1.36 -14.70 -17.75
CA VAL A 184 -1.55 -13.48 -16.94
C VAL A 184 -2.87 -13.58 -16.19
N GLN A 185 -2.79 -13.48 -14.87
CA GLN A 185 -3.92 -13.59 -13.96
C GLN A 185 -3.99 -12.35 -13.06
N SER A 186 -5.22 -11.97 -12.70
CA SER A 186 -5.43 -11.01 -11.62
C SER A 186 -5.46 -11.74 -10.28
N VAL A 187 -4.65 -11.28 -9.32
CA VAL A 187 -4.48 -11.95 -8.02
C VAL A 187 -4.74 -11.01 -6.87
N ILE A 188 -5.12 -11.56 -5.72
CA ILE A 188 -5.11 -10.85 -4.44
C ILE A 188 -3.65 -10.66 -4.02
N SER A 189 -3.32 -9.47 -3.56
CA SER A 189 -2.00 -9.06 -3.09
C SER A 189 -2.09 -8.61 -1.63
N CYS A 190 -0.98 -8.62 -0.90
CA CYS A 190 -0.89 -7.94 0.40
C CYS A 190 -1.39 -6.49 0.28
N ALA A 191 -1.03 -5.80 -0.81
CA ALA A 191 -1.45 -4.43 -1.10
C ALA A 191 -2.95 -4.28 -1.43
N THR A 192 -3.70 -5.36 -1.63
CA THR A 192 -5.17 -5.32 -1.79
C THR A 192 -5.84 -4.95 -0.48
N CYS A 193 -5.34 -5.46 0.64
CA CYS A 193 -5.88 -5.24 1.99
C CYS A 193 -5.10 -4.18 2.78
N HIS A 194 -3.79 -4.09 2.62
CA HIS A 194 -2.92 -3.21 3.39
C HIS A 194 -2.49 -1.95 2.61
N GLU A 195 -2.29 -0.86 3.33
CA GLU A 195 -1.75 0.40 2.82
C GLU A 195 -0.56 0.83 3.68
N PRO A 196 0.67 0.60 3.23
CA PRO A 196 1.87 0.84 4.04
C PRO A 196 2.05 2.31 4.47
N HIS A 197 1.41 3.25 3.77
CA HIS A 197 1.43 4.68 4.12
C HIS A 197 0.28 5.08 5.07
N ARG A 198 -0.48 4.13 5.59
CA ARG A 198 -1.57 4.32 6.57
C ARG A 198 -2.65 5.30 6.13
N ARG A 199 -2.92 5.44 4.84
CA ARG A 199 -3.95 6.40 4.36
C ARG A 199 -5.35 6.10 4.90
N GLY A 200 -5.66 4.84 5.23
CA GLY A 200 -6.93 4.43 5.83
C GLY A 200 -7.06 4.77 7.31
N GLY A 201 -5.94 4.96 8.01
CA GLY A 201 -5.94 5.25 9.45
C GLY A 201 -6.40 4.10 10.34
N HIS A 202 -6.54 2.89 9.79
CA HIS A 202 -6.94 1.70 10.53
C HIS A 202 -5.74 0.98 11.11
N ASP A 203 -5.97 0.17 12.15
CA ASP A 203 -4.96 -0.70 12.74
C ASP A 203 -4.41 -1.68 11.69
N ASP A 204 -3.23 -2.22 11.93
CA ASP A 204 -2.52 -3.15 11.05
C ASP A 204 -2.35 -2.63 9.61
N LEU A 205 -2.33 -1.31 9.44
CA LEU A 205 -2.24 -0.64 8.13
C LEU A 205 -3.32 -1.07 7.14
N LEU A 206 -4.48 -1.50 7.63
CA LEU A 206 -5.58 -1.90 6.77
C LEU A 206 -6.13 -0.72 5.96
N ARG A 207 -6.53 -0.98 4.73
CA ARG A 207 -7.12 0.03 3.85
C ARG A 207 -8.50 0.46 4.30
N ILE A 208 -9.27 -0.47 4.84
CA ILE A 208 -10.61 -0.23 5.39
C ILE A 208 -10.73 -0.94 6.73
N SER A 209 -11.72 -0.55 7.53
CA SER A 209 -11.99 -1.19 8.81
C SER A 209 -12.32 -2.67 8.64
N ASN A 210 -11.85 -3.50 9.56
CA ASN A 210 -12.28 -4.89 9.66
C ASN A 210 -13.33 -5.11 10.76
N THR A 211 -13.91 -4.04 11.30
CA THR A 211 -15.01 -4.14 12.26
C THR A 211 -16.18 -4.91 11.66
N SER A 212 -16.69 -5.91 12.36
CA SER A 212 -17.75 -6.80 11.88
C SER A 212 -17.41 -7.51 10.55
N SER A 213 -16.15 -7.80 10.33
CA SER A 213 -15.64 -8.44 9.10
C SER A 213 -15.89 -7.63 7.82
N GLN A 214 -15.99 -6.31 7.91
CA GLN A 214 -16.30 -5.43 6.77
C GLN A 214 -15.33 -5.65 5.61
N MET A 215 -14.04 -5.81 5.88
CA MET A 215 -13.04 -6.04 4.84
C MET A 215 -13.24 -7.40 4.14
N CYS A 216 -13.53 -8.45 4.90
CA CYS A 216 -13.84 -9.77 4.34
C CYS A 216 -15.09 -9.71 3.45
N LEU A 217 -16.14 -9.06 3.94
CA LEU A 217 -17.43 -8.92 3.25
C LEU A 217 -17.40 -7.95 2.07
N ALA A 218 -16.36 -7.15 1.91
CA ALA A 218 -16.17 -6.39 0.67
C ALA A 218 -16.02 -7.34 -0.52
N CYS A 219 -15.27 -8.43 -0.36
CA CYS A 219 -15.03 -9.41 -1.42
C CYS A 219 -15.93 -10.65 -1.28
N HIS A 220 -16.12 -11.21 -0.08
CA HIS A 220 -16.85 -12.46 0.12
C HIS A 220 -18.36 -12.25 0.30
N ILE A 221 -19.15 -13.09 -0.35
CA ILE A 221 -20.60 -13.21 -0.13
C ILE A 221 -20.81 -14.16 1.06
N LYS A 222 -21.66 -13.74 2.02
CA LYS A 222 -21.98 -14.51 3.21
C LYS A 222 -23.20 -15.38 2.99
#